data_b649469da04218acaa97761a2b9c0e51
#
_entry.id   b649469da04218acaa97761a2b9c0e51
#
_cell.length_a   1.000
_cell.length_b   1.000
_cell.length_c   1.000
_cell.angle_alpha   90.00
_cell.angle_beta   90.00
_cell.angle_gamma   90.00
#
_symmetry.space_group_name_H-M   'P 1'
#
loop_
_entity.id
_entity.type
_entity.pdbx_description
1 polymer ?
#
loop_
_entity_poly.entity_id
_entity_poly.type
_entity_poly.pdbx_seq_one_letter_code
_entity_poly.pdbx_strand_id
1 'polypeptide(L)'
;PIPENVRRGTAALDFLGGQRMVAIDGRALYNSGHYLTYNEGDFKANRAADTWDIQEKVTTGYLQIDFASDGDFESPFRGNLGLQYVYSDQTADGFGAQGSPTGVVAVPVSDGRTYSDLLPSVNLMFDVTDEQQIRFSASRVMTRSRLDKLKPGASIVFNPGNNIPTADIERSPWSATAGNPQLE
;
A
#
# COMPACT_ATOMS: atom_id res chain seq x y z
N PRO A 1 26.28 -5.28 -24.06
CA PRO A 1 25.80 -6.67 -24.08
C PRO A 1 25.62 -7.19 -22.66
N ILE A 2 24.60 -8.03 -22.45
CA ILE A 2 24.33 -8.61 -21.12
C ILE A 2 25.39 -9.67 -20.82
N PRO A 3 26.09 -9.60 -19.67
CA PRO A 3 27.09 -10.61 -19.31
C PRO A 3 26.49 -12.01 -19.21
N GLU A 4 27.25 -13.04 -19.59
CA GLU A 4 26.72 -14.40 -19.59
C GLU A 4 26.44 -14.97 -18.21
N ASN A 5 27.23 -14.58 -17.23
CA ASN A 5 27.09 -15.02 -15.82
C ASN A 5 25.78 -14.58 -15.16
N VAL A 6 25.07 -13.60 -15.72
CA VAL A 6 23.77 -13.13 -15.21
C VAL A 6 22.59 -13.65 -16.02
N ARG A 7 22.83 -14.39 -17.09
CA ARG A 7 21.78 -15.03 -17.87
C ARG A 7 21.29 -16.29 -17.16
N ARG A 8 19.97 -16.44 -17.05
CA ARG A 8 19.29 -17.58 -16.41
C ARG A 8 18.58 -18.48 -17.43
N GLY A 9 19.06 -18.49 -18.67
CA GLY A 9 18.44 -19.24 -19.76
C GLY A 9 17.37 -18.42 -20.49
N THR A 10 16.31 -19.07 -20.94
CA THR A 10 15.18 -18.41 -21.62
C THR A 10 13.86 -18.72 -20.93
N ALA A 11 13.02 -17.72 -20.78
CA ALA A 11 11.63 -17.86 -20.34
C ALA A 11 10.70 -17.94 -21.56
N ALA A 12 9.76 -18.87 -21.55
CA ALA A 12 8.70 -18.93 -22.54
C ALA A 12 7.60 -17.91 -22.21
N LEU A 13 7.09 -17.23 -23.24
CA LEU A 13 5.99 -16.30 -23.14
C LEU A 13 4.78 -16.90 -23.87
N ASP A 14 4.10 -17.86 -23.25
CA ASP A 14 3.02 -18.62 -23.87
C ASP A 14 1.85 -17.71 -24.30
N PHE A 15 1.63 -16.62 -23.55
CA PHE A 15 0.62 -15.60 -23.88
C PHE A 15 0.95 -14.76 -25.13
N LEU A 16 2.19 -14.84 -25.64
CA LEU A 16 2.63 -14.22 -26.90
C LEU A 16 2.92 -15.26 -28.00
N GLY A 17 2.21 -16.39 -28.00
CA GLY A 17 2.37 -17.41 -29.03
C GLY A 17 3.68 -18.21 -28.93
N GLY A 18 4.20 -18.40 -27.72
CA GLY A 18 5.38 -19.24 -27.47
C GLY A 18 6.71 -18.56 -27.77
N GLN A 19 6.77 -17.25 -27.90
CA GLN A 19 8.04 -16.52 -28.03
C GLN A 19 8.89 -16.70 -26.78
N ARG A 20 10.19 -16.69 -26.95
CA ARG A 20 11.16 -16.87 -25.86
C ARG A 20 11.96 -15.59 -25.64
N MET A 21 12.09 -15.20 -24.38
CA MET A 21 12.95 -14.11 -23.94
C MET A 21 14.14 -14.64 -23.16
N VAL A 22 15.27 -13.94 -23.23
CA VAL A 22 16.40 -14.20 -22.36
C VAL A 22 16.02 -13.80 -20.94
N ALA A 23 16.05 -14.77 -20.02
CA ALA A 23 15.87 -14.51 -18.60
C ALA A 23 17.19 -14.00 -18.01
N ILE A 24 17.14 -12.92 -17.25
CA ILE A 24 18.30 -12.32 -16.58
C ILE A 24 18.06 -12.22 -15.09
N ASP A 25 19.13 -12.40 -14.32
CA ASP A 25 19.15 -12.09 -12.89
C ASP A 25 19.49 -10.60 -12.71
N GLY A 26 18.48 -9.78 -12.50
CA GLY A 26 18.64 -8.33 -12.36
C GLY A 26 19.52 -7.93 -11.16
N ARG A 27 19.45 -8.68 -10.04
CA ARG A 27 20.29 -8.43 -8.87
C ARG A 27 21.76 -8.77 -9.15
N ALA A 28 22.01 -9.91 -9.77
CA ALA A 28 23.36 -10.29 -10.16
C ALA A 28 23.95 -9.31 -11.19
N LEU A 29 23.11 -8.80 -12.11
CA LEU A 29 23.50 -7.77 -13.08
C LEU A 29 23.89 -6.47 -12.38
N TYR A 30 23.08 -6.00 -11.44
CA TYR A 30 23.35 -4.80 -10.65
C TYR A 30 24.68 -4.93 -9.87
N ASN A 31 24.88 -6.08 -9.21
CA ASN A 31 26.06 -6.34 -8.38
C ASN A 31 27.32 -6.67 -9.20
N SER A 32 27.18 -6.94 -10.50
CA SER A 32 28.32 -7.34 -11.34
C SER A 32 29.32 -6.20 -11.62
N GLY A 33 28.92 -4.95 -11.39
CA GLY A 33 29.73 -3.77 -11.74
C GLY A 33 29.90 -3.57 -13.26
N HIS A 34 29.20 -4.35 -14.08
CA HIS A 34 29.28 -4.26 -15.54
C HIS A 34 28.69 -2.96 -16.10
N TYR A 35 27.72 -2.40 -15.38
CA TYR A 35 27.16 -1.07 -15.67
C TYR A 35 27.47 -0.10 -14.56
N LEU A 36 27.69 1.15 -14.93
CA LEU A 36 27.74 2.23 -13.95
C LEU A 36 26.34 2.44 -13.37
N THR A 37 26.26 2.34 -12.06
CA THR A 37 25.04 2.62 -11.32
C THR A 37 25.26 3.83 -10.42
N TYR A 38 24.29 4.70 -10.35
CA TYR A 38 24.31 5.85 -9.46
C TYR A 38 22.89 6.08 -8.90
N ASN A 39 22.85 6.62 -7.70
CA ASN A 39 21.60 7.04 -7.11
C ASN A 39 21.26 8.45 -7.61
N GLU A 40 20.22 8.59 -8.41
CA GLU A 40 19.81 9.90 -8.93
C GLU A 40 19.40 10.88 -7.81
N GLY A 41 18.94 10.35 -6.67
CA GLY A 41 18.61 11.13 -5.48
C GLY A 41 19.80 11.91 -4.89
N ASP A 42 21.04 11.43 -5.09
CA ASP A 42 22.25 12.11 -4.65
C ASP A 42 22.49 13.41 -5.43
N PHE A 43 21.89 13.53 -6.60
CA PHE A 43 22.06 14.69 -7.49
C PHE A 43 20.79 15.53 -7.63
N LYS A 44 19.62 14.94 -7.36
CA LYS A 44 18.32 15.59 -7.55
C LYS A 44 17.42 15.33 -6.34
N ALA A 45 17.16 16.36 -5.57
CA ALA A 45 16.35 16.28 -4.35
C ALA A 45 14.95 15.70 -4.59
N ASN A 46 14.31 15.99 -5.74
CA ASN A 46 13.02 15.43 -6.10
C ASN A 46 13.08 13.90 -6.31
N ARG A 47 14.22 13.36 -6.75
CA ARG A 47 14.43 11.93 -6.91
C ARG A 47 14.73 11.24 -5.58
N ALA A 48 15.40 11.93 -4.66
CA ALA A 48 15.54 11.44 -3.29
C ALA A 48 14.17 11.23 -2.65
N ALA A 49 13.21 12.11 -2.88
CA ALA A 49 11.84 12.00 -2.41
C ALA A 49 11.05 10.81 -3.00
N ASP A 50 11.56 10.16 -4.05
CA ASP A 50 10.98 8.92 -4.60
C ASP A 50 11.53 7.66 -3.89
N THR A 51 12.39 7.83 -2.88
CA THR A 51 12.93 6.75 -2.05
C THR A 51 12.26 6.80 -0.67
N TRP A 52 11.55 5.75 -0.31
CA TRP A 52 10.92 5.63 1.01
C TRP A 52 10.89 4.17 1.45
N ASP A 53 10.81 3.97 2.75
CA ASP A 53 10.59 2.70 3.41
C ASP A 53 9.33 2.78 4.26
N ILE A 54 8.51 1.75 4.26
CA ILE A 54 7.32 1.66 5.09
C ILE A 54 7.37 0.37 5.87
N GLN A 55 7.28 0.50 7.18
CA GLN A 55 7.16 -0.60 8.10
C GLN A 55 5.76 -0.59 8.72
N GLU A 56 5.05 -1.70 8.58
CA GLU A 56 3.76 -1.91 9.21
C GLU A 56 3.80 -3.17 10.07
N LYS A 57 3.43 -3.01 11.34
CA LYS A 57 3.26 -4.13 12.29
C LYS A 57 1.80 -4.23 12.65
N VAL A 58 1.21 -5.38 12.35
CA VAL A 58 -0.19 -5.64 12.62
C VAL A 58 -0.35 -6.76 13.61
N THR A 59 -1.08 -6.48 14.67
CA THR A 59 -1.47 -7.46 15.67
C THR A 59 -2.97 -7.65 15.62
N THR A 60 -3.42 -8.89 15.44
CA THR A 60 -4.84 -9.22 15.34
C THR A 60 -5.21 -10.25 16.40
N GLY A 61 -6.26 -9.95 17.16
CA GLY A 61 -6.94 -10.89 18.04
C GLY A 61 -8.38 -11.07 17.60
N TYR A 62 -8.92 -12.28 17.74
CA TYR A 62 -10.33 -12.50 17.42
C TYR A 62 -10.97 -13.47 18.42
N LEU A 63 -12.28 -13.30 18.58
CA LEU A 63 -13.15 -14.21 19.33
C LEU A 63 -14.37 -14.50 18.46
N GLN A 64 -14.77 -15.77 18.40
CA GLN A 64 -15.99 -16.18 17.74
C GLN A 64 -16.79 -17.10 18.68
N ILE A 65 -18.10 -16.92 18.69
CA ILE A 65 -19.06 -17.76 19.39
C ILE A 65 -20.03 -18.28 18.36
N ASP A 66 -20.08 -19.59 18.22
CA ASP A 66 -21.04 -20.30 17.39
C ASP A 66 -22.15 -20.84 18.30
N PHE A 67 -23.39 -20.74 17.85
CA PHE A 67 -24.55 -21.22 18.57
C PHE A 67 -25.59 -21.83 17.62
N ALA A 68 -26.28 -22.82 18.12
CA ALA A 68 -27.41 -23.45 17.44
C ALA A 68 -28.48 -23.81 18.46
N SER A 69 -29.74 -23.69 18.08
CA SER A 69 -30.83 -24.24 18.87
C SER A 69 -31.19 -25.63 18.34
N ASP A 70 -31.17 -26.61 19.23
CA ASP A 70 -31.60 -27.97 18.91
C ASP A 70 -33.09 -28.14 19.22
N GLY A 71 -33.89 -28.36 18.19
CA GLY A 71 -35.18 -29.07 18.18
C GLY A 71 -36.36 -28.59 19.06
N ASP A 72 -36.11 -27.88 20.15
CA ASP A 72 -37.17 -27.48 21.09
C ASP A 72 -37.90 -26.18 20.70
N PHE A 73 -37.49 -25.56 19.61
CA PHE A 73 -38.11 -24.33 19.07
C PHE A 73 -38.90 -24.66 17.77
N GLU A 74 -40.06 -24.03 17.61
CA GLU A 74 -40.85 -24.14 16.37
C GLU A 74 -40.08 -23.67 15.13
N SER A 75 -39.06 -22.85 15.31
CA SER A 75 -38.16 -22.37 14.25
C SER A 75 -36.71 -22.49 14.71
N PRO A 76 -35.99 -23.55 14.31
CA PRO A 76 -34.59 -23.70 14.63
C PRO A 76 -33.76 -22.54 14.12
N PHE A 77 -32.84 -22.07 14.94
CA PHE A 77 -31.92 -21.00 14.56
C PHE A 77 -30.48 -21.37 14.86
N ARG A 78 -29.56 -20.88 14.05
CA ARG A 78 -28.12 -21.02 14.24
C ARG A 78 -27.40 -19.76 13.78
N GLY A 79 -26.20 -19.59 14.29
CA GLY A 79 -25.44 -18.41 13.90
C GLY A 79 -24.09 -18.35 14.57
N ASN A 80 -23.41 -17.25 14.30
CA ASN A 80 -22.19 -16.87 14.99
C ASN A 80 -22.13 -15.37 15.26
N LEU A 81 -21.43 -15.06 16.33
CA LEU A 81 -21.00 -13.72 16.70
C LEU A 81 -19.47 -13.70 16.65
N GLY A 82 -18.92 -12.76 15.92
CA GLY A 82 -17.48 -12.57 15.84
C GLY A 82 -17.08 -11.18 16.32
N LEU A 83 -15.93 -11.10 16.93
CA LEU A 83 -15.29 -9.84 17.31
C LEU A 83 -13.83 -9.95 16.99
N GLN A 84 -13.34 -9.09 16.09
CA GLN A 84 -11.93 -9.00 15.77
C GLN A 84 -11.40 -7.63 16.22
N TYR A 85 -10.27 -7.65 16.90
CA TYR A 85 -9.51 -6.46 17.24
C TYR A 85 -8.24 -6.45 16.41
N VAL A 86 -8.00 -5.34 15.72
CA VAL A 86 -6.80 -5.12 14.91
C VAL A 86 -6.07 -3.92 15.48
N TYR A 87 -4.79 -4.09 15.77
CA TYR A 87 -3.88 -3.02 16.15
C TYR A 87 -2.80 -2.89 15.09
N SER A 88 -2.63 -1.70 14.55
CA SER A 88 -1.65 -1.38 13.51
C SER A 88 -0.69 -0.31 14.01
N ASP A 89 0.60 -0.57 13.85
CA ASP A 89 1.70 0.36 14.08
C ASP A 89 2.44 0.57 12.77
N GLN A 90 2.37 1.77 12.24
CA GLN A 90 2.83 2.13 10.91
C GLN A 90 3.86 3.24 11.00
N THR A 91 5.00 3.05 10.35
CA THR A 91 6.07 4.03 10.25
C THR A 91 6.50 4.15 8.79
N ALA A 92 6.74 5.36 8.34
CA ALA A 92 7.22 5.66 7.00
C ALA A 92 8.44 6.59 7.10
N ASP A 93 9.55 6.14 6.54
CA ASP A 93 10.82 6.86 6.48
C ASP A 93 11.15 7.19 5.03
N GLY A 94 11.67 8.37 4.77
CA GLY A 94 12.02 8.77 3.41
C GLY A 94 12.63 10.16 3.33
N PHE A 95 12.50 10.79 2.18
CA PHE A 95 13.01 12.14 1.95
C PHE A 95 11.90 13.04 1.41
N GLY A 96 11.86 14.26 1.89
CA GLY A 96 11.06 15.35 1.36
C GLY A 96 11.92 16.33 0.57
N ALA A 97 11.37 16.93 -0.47
CA ALA A 97 12.01 18.05 -1.16
C ALA A 97 11.63 19.35 -0.45
N GLN A 98 12.64 20.12 -0.03
CA GLN A 98 12.45 21.41 0.63
C GLN A 98 13.10 22.52 -0.19
N GLY A 99 12.40 23.66 -0.32
CA GLY A 99 12.95 24.85 -0.94
C GLY A 99 14.08 25.43 -0.09
N SER A 100 15.15 25.86 -0.76
CA SER A 100 16.34 26.50 -0.19
C SER A 100 16.68 27.74 -1.03
N PRO A 101 17.41 28.75 -0.51
CA PRO A 101 17.87 29.89 -1.28
C PRO A 101 18.70 29.53 -2.52
N THR A 102 19.33 28.35 -2.51
CA THR A 102 20.17 27.84 -3.59
C THR A 102 19.48 26.80 -4.46
N GLY A 103 18.18 26.51 -4.21
CA GLY A 103 17.41 25.53 -4.96
C GLY A 103 16.60 24.61 -4.07
N VAL A 104 16.41 23.37 -4.50
CA VAL A 104 15.68 22.35 -3.76
C VAL A 104 16.66 21.37 -3.13
N VAL A 105 16.49 21.09 -1.85
CA VAL A 105 17.31 20.13 -1.08
C VAL A 105 16.47 18.97 -0.60
N ALA A 106 17.06 17.80 -0.51
CA ALA A 106 16.43 16.63 0.10
C ALA A 106 16.64 16.67 1.62
N VAL A 107 15.56 16.52 2.38
CA VAL A 107 15.60 16.40 3.83
C VAL A 107 14.99 15.07 4.25
N PRO A 108 15.59 14.36 5.22
CA PRO A 108 14.99 13.16 5.76
C PRO A 108 13.67 13.49 6.48
N VAL A 109 12.68 12.66 6.26
CA VAL A 109 11.36 12.76 6.91
C VAL A 109 10.99 11.39 7.45
N SER A 110 10.57 11.35 8.70
CA SER A 110 10.03 10.16 9.35
C SER A 110 8.69 10.55 9.97
N ASP A 111 7.65 9.78 9.68
CA ASP A 111 6.33 9.97 10.23
C ASP A 111 5.61 8.63 10.32
N GLY A 112 4.54 8.56 11.11
CA GLY A 112 3.80 7.32 11.27
C GLY A 112 2.59 7.49 12.17
N ARG A 113 1.82 6.41 12.29
CA ARG A 113 0.62 6.38 13.11
C ARG A 113 0.37 5.01 13.69
N THR A 114 -0.15 4.99 14.91
CA THR A 114 -0.76 3.81 15.51
C THR A 114 -2.26 3.99 15.57
N TYR A 115 -2.98 2.93 15.21
CA TYR A 115 -4.45 2.94 15.28
C TYR A 115 -4.97 1.53 15.60
N SER A 116 -6.23 1.47 16.02
CA SER A 116 -6.88 0.20 16.31
C SER A 116 -8.33 0.22 15.88
N ASP A 117 -8.76 -0.92 15.37
CA ASP A 117 -10.13 -1.16 14.95
C ASP A 117 -10.75 -2.34 15.65
N LEU A 118 -12.03 -2.16 16.01
CA LEU A 118 -12.89 -3.21 16.51
C LEU A 118 -13.91 -3.56 15.42
N LEU A 119 -13.87 -4.81 14.97
CA LEU A 119 -14.62 -5.31 13.83
C LEU A 119 -15.61 -6.39 14.28
N PRO A 120 -16.82 -6.00 14.73
CA PRO A 120 -17.87 -6.96 15.06
C PRO A 120 -18.48 -7.56 13.80
N SER A 121 -18.92 -8.81 13.92
CA SER A 121 -19.69 -9.50 12.90
C SER A 121 -20.80 -10.33 13.54
N VAL A 122 -21.90 -10.47 12.83
CA VAL A 122 -23.02 -11.31 13.21
C VAL A 122 -23.57 -12.02 11.97
N ASN A 123 -23.81 -13.31 12.10
CA ASN A 123 -24.50 -14.09 11.12
C ASN A 123 -25.57 -14.90 11.84
N LEU A 124 -26.79 -14.77 11.37
CA LEU A 124 -27.96 -15.46 11.92
C LEU A 124 -28.65 -16.20 10.78
N MET A 125 -29.17 -17.36 11.08
CA MET A 125 -29.88 -18.23 10.16
C MET A 125 -31.08 -18.81 10.87
N PHE A 126 -32.23 -18.66 10.27
CA PHE A 126 -33.52 -19.14 10.78
C PHE A 126 -34.11 -20.09 9.76
N ASP A 127 -34.39 -21.31 10.16
CA ASP A 127 -35.12 -22.27 9.33
C ASP A 127 -36.61 -22.07 9.58
N VAL A 128 -37.30 -21.42 8.62
CA VAL A 128 -38.72 -21.06 8.75
C VAL A 128 -39.62 -22.25 8.43
N THR A 129 -39.23 -23.04 7.44
CA THR A 129 -39.85 -24.33 7.07
C THR A 129 -38.75 -25.28 6.62
N ASP A 130 -39.06 -26.54 6.37
CA ASP A 130 -38.10 -27.52 5.84
C ASP A 130 -37.49 -27.10 4.50
N GLU A 131 -38.19 -26.22 3.75
CA GLU A 131 -37.74 -25.75 2.43
C GLU A 131 -37.31 -24.28 2.40
N GLN A 132 -37.51 -23.51 3.50
CA GLN A 132 -37.29 -22.07 3.52
C GLN A 132 -36.40 -21.66 4.69
N GLN A 133 -35.36 -20.87 4.36
CA GLN A 133 -34.40 -20.35 5.32
C GLN A 133 -34.22 -18.85 5.13
N ILE A 134 -34.20 -18.12 6.24
CA ILE A 134 -33.87 -16.70 6.26
C ILE A 134 -32.47 -16.54 6.85
N ARG A 135 -31.61 -15.76 6.17
CA ARG A 135 -30.27 -15.41 6.65
C ARG A 135 -30.15 -13.91 6.83
N PHE A 136 -29.54 -13.53 7.95
CA PHE A 136 -29.17 -12.17 8.26
C PHE A 136 -27.68 -12.13 8.56
N SER A 137 -26.95 -11.18 7.94
CA SER A 137 -25.53 -10.97 8.20
C SER A 137 -25.25 -9.48 8.27
N ALA A 138 -24.46 -9.08 9.26
CA ALA A 138 -23.94 -7.74 9.37
C ALA A 138 -22.50 -7.79 9.89
N SER A 139 -21.64 -6.93 9.35
CA SER A 139 -20.25 -6.83 9.81
C SER A 139 -19.68 -5.43 9.58
N ARG A 140 -18.78 -5.04 10.45
CA ARG A 140 -17.88 -3.92 10.21
C ARG A 140 -16.59 -4.46 9.59
N VAL A 141 -16.15 -3.84 8.51
CA VAL A 141 -14.90 -4.18 7.82
C VAL A 141 -14.00 -2.96 7.76
N MET A 142 -12.69 -3.19 7.72
CA MET A 142 -11.69 -2.15 7.48
C MET A 142 -11.00 -2.38 6.14
N THR A 143 -10.57 -1.31 5.52
CA THR A 143 -9.71 -1.35 4.33
C THR A 143 -8.48 -0.50 4.63
N ARG A 144 -7.30 -1.02 4.33
CA ARG A 144 -6.05 -0.29 4.54
C ARG A 144 -5.71 0.58 3.36
N SER A 145 -5.06 1.69 3.67
CA SER A 145 -4.51 2.57 2.66
C SER A 145 -3.41 1.86 1.86
N ARG A 146 -3.28 2.22 0.59
CA ARG A 146 -2.21 1.71 -0.26
C ARG A 146 -0.86 2.27 0.21
N LEU A 147 0.18 1.44 0.20
CA LEU A 147 1.52 1.81 0.66
C LEU A 147 2.12 3.00 -0.10
N ASP A 148 1.81 3.15 -1.39
CA ASP A 148 2.25 4.30 -2.18
C ASP A 148 1.64 5.63 -1.73
N LYS A 149 0.52 5.60 -0.99
CA LYS A 149 -0.12 6.79 -0.41
C LYS A 149 0.45 7.19 0.94
N LEU A 150 1.21 6.30 1.56
CA LEU A 150 1.84 6.51 2.86
C LEU A 150 3.24 7.13 2.75
N LYS A 151 3.67 7.53 1.59
CA LYS A 151 4.97 8.20 1.35
C LYS A 151 5.10 9.42 2.27
N PRO A 152 6.17 9.53 3.09
CA PRO A 152 6.29 10.58 4.11
C PRO A 152 6.72 11.93 3.53
N GLY A 153 7.30 11.94 2.34
CA GLY A 153 7.85 13.12 1.71
C GLY A 153 7.01 13.68 0.58
N ALA A 154 7.35 14.88 0.15
CA ALA A 154 6.77 15.55 -1.01
C ALA A 154 7.82 15.76 -2.10
N SER A 155 7.43 15.55 -3.35
CA SER A 155 8.17 15.96 -4.53
C SER A 155 7.65 17.32 -4.99
N ILE A 156 8.54 18.28 -5.18
CA ILE A 156 8.19 19.64 -5.62
C ILE A 156 8.73 19.84 -7.02
N VAL A 157 7.88 20.31 -7.93
CA VAL A 157 8.24 20.62 -9.32
C VAL A 157 7.97 22.08 -9.61
N PHE A 158 8.94 22.76 -10.21
CA PHE A 158 8.81 24.10 -10.72
C PHE A 158 8.66 24.08 -12.25
N ASN A 159 7.56 24.61 -12.76
CA ASN A 159 7.34 24.75 -14.19
C ASN A 159 7.51 26.22 -14.61
N PRO A 160 8.64 26.59 -15.22
CA PRO A 160 8.88 27.97 -15.62
C PRO A 160 7.91 28.50 -16.67
N GLY A 161 7.24 27.62 -17.43
CA GLY A 161 6.21 27.99 -18.40
C GLY A 161 4.96 28.58 -17.76
N ASN A 162 4.70 28.29 -16.49
CA ASN A 162 3.57 28.84 -15.73
C ASN A 162 3.99 30.00 -14.79
N ASN A 163 5.20 30.52 -14.94
CA ASN A 163 5.72 31.57 -14.08
C ASN A 163 5.09 32.95 -14.45
N ILE A 164 3.80 33.08 -14.20
CA ILE A 164 3.02 34.30 -14.38
C ILE A 164 2.50 34.70 -13.00
N PRO A 165 2.68 35.95 -12.55
CA PRO A 165 2.08 36.43 -11.31
C PRO A 165 0.55 36.25 -11.35
N THR A 166 0.05 35.37 -10.53
CA THR A 166 -1.38 35.06 -10.45
C THR A 166 -1.75 34.64 -9.03
N ALA A 167 -2.96 34.97 -8.62
CA ALA A 167 -3.58 34.45 -7.40
C ALA A 167 -4.26 33.08 -7.63
N ASP A 168 -4.32 32.64 -8.88
CA ASP A 168 -4.90 31.36 -9.25
C ASP A 168 -3.90 30.23 -8.97
N ILE A 169 -4.23 29.36 -8.02
CA ILE A 169 -3.39 28.26 -7.60
C ILE A 169 -3.16 27.22 -8.70
N GLU A 170 -4.12 27.07 -9.62
CA GLU A 170 -4.01 26.12 -10.74
C GLU A 170 -2.99 26.57 -11.79
N ARG A 171 -2.69 27.87 -11.81
CA ARG A 171 -1.66 28.46 -12.67
C ARG A 171 -0.33 28.70 -11.97
N SER A 172 -0.19 28.23 -10.74
CA SER A 172 1.07 28.30 -10.01
C SER A 172 2.18 27.59 -10.78
N PRO A 173 3.39 28.18 -10.86
CA PRO A 173 4.54 27.49 -11.41
C PRO A 173 5.00 26.32 -10.54
N TRP A 174 4.54 26.26 -9.29
CA TRP A 174 4.88 25.23 -8.33
C TRP A 174 3.79 24.17 -8.26
N SER A 175 4.19 22.93 -8.33
CA SER A 175 3.33 21.80 -8.02
C SER A 175 4.02 20.86 -7.02
N ALA A 176 3.24 20.21 -6.16
CA ALA A 176 3.74 19.25 -5.22
C ALA A 176 2.90 17.98 -5.24
N THR A 177 3.56 16.84 -5.13
CA THR A 177 2.91 15.55 -4.93
C THR A 177 3.43 14.95 -3.63
N ALA A 178 2.53 14.66 -2.72
CA ALA A 178 2.85 14.08 -1.40
C ALA A 178 1.97 12.87 -1.12
N GLY A 179 2.47 11.98 -0.29
CA GLY A 179 1.65 11.00 0.41
C GLY A 179 1.29 11.52 1.81
N ASN A 180 0.61 10.69 2.58
CA ASN A 180 0.27 11.00 3.96
C ASN A 180 0.43 9.74 4.83
N PRO A 181 1.51 9.63 5.63
CA PRO A 181 1.74 8.51 6.53
C PRO A 181 0.68 8.35 7.64
N GLN A 182 -0.15 9.37 7.86
CA GLN A 182 -1.20 9.40 8.86
C GLN A 182 -2.54 8.79 8.37
N LEU A 183 -2.60 8.25 7.13
CA LEU A 183 -3.82 7.59 6.62
C LEU A 183 -4.09 6.27 7.36
N GLU A 184 -5.36 6.03 7.64
CA GLU A 184 -5.90 4.79 8.19
C GLU A 184 -6.59 3.96 7.10
#